data_f21ef013079679a99c7890e55cca2ef0
#
_entry.id   f21ef013079679a99c7890e55cca2ef0
#
_cell.length_a   1.000
_cell.length_b   1.000
_cell.length_c   1.000
_cell.angle_alpha   90.00
_cell.angle_beta   90.00
_cell.angle_gamma   90.00
#
_symmetry.space_group_name_H-M   'P 1'
#
loop_
_entity.id
_entity.type
_entity.pdbx_description
1 polymer ?
#
loop_
_entity_poly.entity_id
_entity_poly.type
_entity_poly.pdbx_seq_one_letter_code
_entity_poly.pdbx_strand_id
1 'polypeptide(L)'
;FHLTACSSLVIWTIPPGRTEMIEALDRAKPQTVHFFGNQPDYDQPKAFMERLAGLIKYSLRHPDQPLTLSALAVALAHRLPTVQLGLTWLEARGAITIQMNEGGRIAIFPGAGQPIPDLKQVEARLRQALDETSAFRSYYLRADLNSLI
;
A
#
# COMPACT_ATOMS: atom_id res chain seq x y z
N PHE A 1 3.12 7.72 9.50
CA PHE A 1 4.49 7.63 10.02
C PHE A 1 5.06 9.04 10.15
N HIS A 2 5.42 9.44 11.34
CA HIS A 2 6.20 10.64 11.59
C HIS A 2 7.67 10.24 11.65
N LEU A 3 8.33 10.16 10.50
CA LEU A 3 9.79 10.08 10.47
C LEU A 3 10.34 11.44 10.92
N THR A 4 11.15 11.42 11.97
CA THR A 4 11.93 12.57 12.44
C THR A 4 13.38 12.38 12.06
N ALA A 5 14.15 13.47 12.03
CA ALA A 5 15.57 13.40 11.78
C ALA A 5 16.26 12.46 12.77
N CYS A 6 17.11 11.56 12.26
CA CYS A 6 17.80 10.56 13.05
C CYS A 6 19.21 10.29 12.50
N SER A 7 20.11 9.82 13.34
CA SER A 7 21.45 9.45 12.91
C SER A 7 21.51 8.16 12.11
N SER A 8 20.60 7.21 12.42
CA SER A 8 20.53 5.91 11.76
C SER A 8 19.09 5.59 11.37
N LEU A 9 18.90 5.18 10.13
CA LEU A 9 17.62 4.73 9.60
C LEU A 9 17.69 3.24 9.27
N VAL A 10 16.72 2.48 9.76
CA VAL A 10 16.58 1.07 9.41
C VAL A 10 15.44 0.90 8.41
N ILE A 11 15.76 0.40 7.22
CA ILE A 11 14.79 0.03 6.21
C ILE A 11 14.60 -1.47 6.24
N TRP A 12 13.55 -1.91 6.93
CA TRP A 12 13.23 -3.32 7.08
C TRP A 12 12.56 -3.89 5.82
N THR A 13 11.56 -3.18 5.31
CA THR A 13 10.86 -3.52 4.07
C THR A 13 11.14 -2.44 3.04
N ILE A 14 11.49 -2.84 1.82
CA ILE A 14 11.73 -1.89 0.73
C ILE A 14 10.45 -1.11 0.44
N PRO A 15 10.48 0.22 0.38
CA PRO A 15 9.35 1.04 0.00
C PRO A 15 8.76 0.65 -1.35
N PRO A 16 7.50 0.97 -1.62
CA PRO A 16 6.83 0.56 -2.85
C PRO A 16 7.31 1.28 -4.11
N GLY A 17 8.18 2.29 -3.97
CA GLY A 17 8.74 3.01 -5.09
C GLY A 17 9.85 3.97 -4.69
N ARG A 18 10.50 4.53 -5.73
CA ARG A 18 11.63 5.46 -5.55
C ARG A 18 11.21 6.75 -4.84
N THR A 19 10.05 7.28 -5.16
CA THR A 19 9.54 8.51 -4.54
C THR A 19 9.40 8.35 -3.04
N GLU A 20 8.77 7.27 -2.59
CA GLU A 20 8.57 6.97 -1.17
C GLU A 20 9.89 6.74 -0.45
N MET A 21 10.89 6.17 -1.13
CA MET A 21 12.23 6.00 -0.59
C MET A 21 12.93 7.36 -0.39
N ILE A 22 12.92 8.20 -1.42
CA ILE A 22 13.53 9.54 -1.37
C ILE A 22 12.86 10.38 -0.29
N GLU A 23 11.53 10.41 -0.22
CA GLU A 23 10.81 11.12 0.81
C GLU A 23 11.16 10.64 2.24
N ALA A 24 11.35 9.35 2.45
CA ALA A 24 11.76 8.81 3.74
C ALA A 24 13.18 9.27 4.12
N LEU A 25 14.11 9.25 3.18
CA LEU A 25 15.48 9.72 3.38
C LEU A 25 15.55 11.23 3.64
N ASP A 26 14.79 12.02 2.87
CA ASP A 26 14.73 13.47 3.03
C ASP A 26 14.15 13.91 4.39
N ARG A 27 13.19 13.17 4.89
CA ARG A 27 12.60 13.43 6.21
C ARG A 27 13.50 13.00 7.35
N ALA A 28 14.09 11.81 7.24
CA ALA A 28 14.94 11.26 8.29
C ALA A 28 16.34 11.87 8.31
N LYS A 29 16.87 12.32 7.17
CA LYS A 29 18.22 12.86 6.98
C LYS A 29 19.29 12.03 7.72
N PRO A 30 19.30 10.71 7.54
CA PRO A 30 20.19 9.84 8.30
C PRO A 30 21.63 9.98 7.85
N GLN A 31 22.56 9.79 8.79
CA GLN A 31 23.99 9.64 8.48
C GLN A 31 24.32 8.21 8.02
N THR A 32 23.54 7.24 8.50
CA THR A 32 23.70 5.82 8.18
C THR A 32 22.35 5.19 7.88
N VAL A 33 22.30 4.40 6.80
CA VAL A 33 21.10 3.63 6.43
C VAL A 33 21.41 2.15 6.49
N HIS A 34 20.61 1.39 7.24
CA HIS A 34 20.70 -0.07 7.32
C HIS A 34 19.58 -0.70 6.50
N PHE A 35 19.95 -1.45 5.45
CA PHE A 35 19.00 -2.15 4.61
C PHE A 35 18.93 -3.63 5.00
N PHE A 36 17.73 -4.10 5.35
CA PHE A 36 17.48 -5.52 5.58
C PHE A 36 16.84 -6.21 4.36
N GLY A 37 16.19 -5.43 3.50
CA GLY A 37 15.67 -5.92 2.23
C GLY A 37 14.62 -7.01 2.36
N ASN A 38 13.90 -7.06 3.49
CA ASN A 38 12.83 -8.03 3.63
C ASN A 38 11.75 -7.77 2.57
N GLN A 39 11.53 -8.75 1.70
CA GLN A 39 10.53 -8.71 0.64
C GLN A 39 9.37 -9.62 1.05
N PRO A 40 8.34 -9.07 1.70
CA PRO A 40 7.15 -9.86 1.95
C PRO A 40 6.45 -10.14 0.61
N ASP A 41 5.81 -11.32 0.48
CA ASP A 41 5.03 -11.72 -0.71
C ASP A 41 3.76 -10.87 -0.94
N TYR A 42 3.76 -9.63 -0.41
CA TYR A 42 2.61 -8.73 -0.42
C TYR A 42 2.31 -8.12 -1.79
N ASP A 43 3.23 -8.25 -2.74
CA ASP A 43 3.07 -7.77 -4.12
C ASP A 43 2.30 -8.79 -4.98
N GLN A 44 2.08 -10.00 -4.48
CA GLN A 44 1.22 -10.97 -5.15
C GLN A 44 -0.25 -10.54 -5.01
N PRO A 45 -1.03 -10.53 -6.11
CA PRO A 45 -2.42 -10.04 -6.09
C PRO A 45 -3.28 -10.71 -5.02
N LYS A 46 -3.14 -12.03 -4.85
CA LYS A 46 -3.86 -12.78 -3.83
C LYS A 46 -3.50 -12.31 -2.41
N ALA A 47 -2.21 -12.25 -2.08
CA ALA A 47 -1.74 -11.85 -0.76
C ALA A 47 -2.10 -10.40 -0.44
N PHE A 48 -1.97 -9.50 -1.41
CA PHE A 48 -2.39 -8.11 -1.29
C PHE A 48 -3.88 -8.00 -0.95
N MET A 49 -4.74 -8.69 -1.71
CA MET A 49 -6.19 -8.64 -1.52
C MET A 49 -6.63 -9.28 -0.21
N GLU A 50 -6.01 -10.38 0.22
CA GLU A 50 -6.29 -11.02 1.51
C GLU A 50 -5.95 -10.07 2.68
N ARG A 51 -4.83 -9.38 2.62
CA ARG A 51 -4.45 -8.38 3.63
C ARG A 51 -5.38 -7.18 3.63
N LEU A 52 -5.68 -6.63 2.46
CA LEU A 52 -6.61 -5.51 2.33
C LEU A 52 -7.98 -5.87 2.91
N ALA A 53 -8.52 -7.03 2.54
CA ALA A 53 -9.79 -7.51 3.09
C ALA A 53 -9.74 -7.74 4.62
N GLY A 54 -8.60 -8.21 5.14
CA GLY A 54 -8.38 -8.35 6.58
C GLY A 54 -8.43 -7.01 7.31
N LEU A 55 -7.76 -5.98 6.78
CA LEU A 55 -7.77 -4.63 7.36
C LEU A 55 -9.17 -4.00 7.31
N ILE A 56 -9.90 -4.21 6.22
CA ILE A 56 -11.29 -3.76 6.09
C ILE A 56 -12.19 -4.45 7.14
N LYS A 57 -12.09 -5.76 7.27
CA LYS A 57 -12.85 -6.51 8.30
C LYS A 57 -12.52 -6.04 9.71
N TYR A 58 -11.26 -5.74 9.98
CA TYR A 58 -10.85 -5.18 11.26
C TYR A 58 -11.51 -3.82 11.51
N SER A 59 -11.46 -2.92 10.54
CA SER A 59 -12.07 -1.59 10.63
C SER A 59 -13.59 -1.66 10.84
N LEU A 60 -14.29 -2.56 10.16
CA LEU A 60 -15.73 -2.77 10.34
C LEU A 60 -16.10 -3.23 11.76
N ARG A 61 -15.18 -3.91 12.45
CA ARG A 61 -15.36 -4.35 13.85
C ARG A 61 -14.98 -3.27 14.87
N HIS A 62 -14.26 -2.24 14.43
CA HIS A 62 -13.75 -1.16 15.28
C HIS A 62 -14.14 0.20 14.70
N PRO A 63 -15.44 0.54 14.66
CA PRO A 63 -15.95 1.75 13.99
C PRO A 63 -15.43 3.04 14.62
N ASP A 64 -14.97 2.99 15.87
CA ASP A 64 -14.41 4.12 16.59
C ASP A 64 -13.02 4.54 16.09
N GLN A 65 -12.36 3.69 15.30
CA GLN A 65 -11.05 3.97 14.72
C GLN A 65 -11.22 4.47 13.29
N PRO A 66 -10.87 5.75 13.00
CA PRO A 66 -11.01 6.28 11.65
C PRO A 66 -10.06 5.58 10.70
N LEU A 67 -10.60 4.98 9.64
CA LEU A 67 -9.82 4.40 8.57
C LEU A 67 -9.49 5.49 7.55
N THR A 68 -8.21 5.58 7.18
CA THR A 68 -7.75 6.49 6.13
C THR A 68 -7.03 5.71 5.04
N LEU A 69 -7.05 6.27 3.83
CA LEU A 69 -6.32 5.67 2.70
C LEU A 69 -4.82 5.59 3.00
N SER A 70 -4.26 6.62 3.65
CA SER A 70 -2.86 6.64 4.06
C SER A 70 -2.52 5.55 5.08
N ALA A 71 -3.41 5.30 6.05
CA ALA A 71 -3.21 4.22 7.03
C ALA A 71 -3.21 2.84 6.35
N LEU A 72 -4.10 2.62 5.38
CA LEU A 72 -4.11 1.40 4.58
C LEU A 72 -2.83 1.24 3.74
N ALA A 73 -2.38 2.32 3.09
CA ALA A 73 -1.17 2.30 2.27
C ALA A 73 0.07 1.92 3.10
N VAL A 74 0.18 2.49 4.31
CA VAL A 74 1.24 2.16 5.25
C VAL A 74 1.15 0.70 5.71
N ALA A 75 -0.03 0.24 6.13
CA ALA A 75 -0.23 -1.12 6.63
C ALA A 75 0.03 -2.19 5.56
N LEU A 76 -0.27 -1.87 4.30
CA LEU A 76 -0.04 -2.74 3.15
C LEU A 76 1.37 -2.59 2.57
N ALA A 77 2.12 -1.57 2.95
CA ALA A 77 3.41 -1.18 2.36
C ALA A 77 3.30 -0.97 0.83
N HIS A 78 2.21 -0.32 0.39
CA HIS A 78 1.94 -0.01 -1.01
C HIS A 78 1.63 1.48 -1.21
N ARG A 79 1.69 1.93 -2.48
CA ARG A 79 1.33 3.29 -2.87
C ARG A 79 -0.17 3.52 -2.73
N LEU A 80 -0.55 4.77 -2.44
CA LEU A 80 -1.96 5.18 -2.35
C LEU A 80 -2.79 4.76 -3.57
N PRO A 81 -2.33 4.97 -4.85
CA PRO A 81 -3.09 4.55 -6.01
C PRO A 81 -3.32 3.04 -6.09
N THR A 82 -2.34 2.23 -5.67
CA THR A 82 -2.48 0.77 -5.64
C THR A 82 -3.56 0.34 -4.64
N VAL A 83 -3.58 0.96 -3.47
CA VAL A 83 -4.62 0.71 -2.45
C VAL A 83 -6.00 1.14 -2.95
N GLN A 84 -6.10 2.29 -3.61
CA GLN A 84 -7.35 2.75 -4.24
C GLN A 84 -7.86 1.74 -5.27
N LEU A 85 -6.99 1.21 -6.13
CA LEU A 85 -7.37 0.16 -7.10
C LEU A 85 -7.87 -1.11 -6.40
N GLY A 86 -7.24 -1.52 -5.30
CA GLY A 86 -7.71 -2.66 -4.50
C GLY A 86 -9.09 -2.44 -3.89
N LEU A 87 -9.35 -1.24 -3.36
CA LEU A 87 -10.65 -0.86 -2.84
C LEU A 87 -11.70 -0.81 -3.95
N THR A 88 -11.37 -0.18 -5.09
CA THR A 88 -12.25 -0.14 -6.28
C THR A 88 -12.56 -1.54 -6.80
N TRP A 89 -11.61 -2.46 -6.74
CA TRP A 89 -11.84 -3.85 -7.13
C TRP A 89 -12.84 -4.55 -6.19
N LEU A 90 -12.73 -4.35 -4.87
CA LEU A 90 -13.68 -4.90 -3.90
C LEU A 90 -15.09 -4.32 -4.08
N GLU A 91 -15.17 -3.03 -4.37
CA GLU A 91 -16.42 -2.34 -4.66
C GLU A 91 -17.02 -2.82 -5.99
N ALA A 92 -16.20 -2.96 -7.04
CA ALA A 92 -16.61 -3.50 -8.34
C ALA A 92 -17.12 -4.94 -8.26
N ARG A 93 -16.63 -5.73 -7.30
CA ARG A 93 -17.17 -7.07 -7.00
C ARG A 93 -18.46 -7.04 -6.19
N GLY A 94 -18.91 -5.88 -5.77
CA GLY A 94 -20.07 -5.76 -4.89
C GLY A 94 -19.82 -6.22 -3.46
N ALA A 95 -18.55 -6.40 -3.07
CA ALA A 95 -18.20 -6.87 -1.72
C ALA A 95 -18.38 -5.77 -0.67
N ILE A 96 -18.07 -4.54 -1.04
CA ILE A 96 -18.15 -3.36 -0.17
C ILE A 96 -18.70 -2.16 -0.95
N THR A 97 -19.15 -1.14 -0.22
CA THR A 97 -19.41 0.20 -0.73
C THR A 97 -18.53 1.18 0.04
N ILE A 98 -17.92 2.14 -0.65
CA ILE A 98 -16.97 3.08 -0.09
C ILE A 98 -17.52 4.49 -0.20
N GLN A 99 -17.45 5.23 0.91
CA GLN A 99 -17.66 6.67 0.92
C GLN A 99 -16.38 7.34 1.44
N MET A 100 -15.83 8.23 0.64
CA MET A 100 -14.64 9.00 0.98
C MET A 100 -15.03 10.44 1.26
N ASN A 101 -14.57 10.99 2.39
CA ASN A 101 -14.76 12.40 2.71
C ASN A 101 -13.55 13.24 2.29
N GLU A 102 -13.68 14.56 2.34
CA GLU A 102 -12.64 15.53 1.94
C GLU A 102 -11.33 15.40 2.74
N GLY A 103 -11.37 14.80 3.93
CA GLY A 103 -10.19 14.55 4.79
C GLY A 103 -9.47 13.22 4.51
N GLY A 104 -9.83 12.51 3.43
CA GLY A 104 -9.24 11.19 3.10
C GLY A 104 -9.65 10.06 4.05
N ARG A 105 -10.65 10.27 4.91
CA ARG A 105 -11.27 9.23 5.72
C ARG A 105 -12.18 8.39 4.86
N ILE A 106 -12.15 7.09 5.10
CA ILE A 106 -12.94 6.12 4.37
C ILE A 106 -14.00 5.54 5.30
N ALA A 107 -15.26 5.64 4.91
CA ALA A 107 -16.33 4.87 5.49
C ALA A 107 -16.64 3.68 4.57
N ILE A 108 -16.65 2.49 5.13
CA ILE A 108 -16.86 1.23 4.41
C ILE A 108 -18.16 0.62 4.91
N PHE A 109 -18.99 0.19 3.97
CA PHE A 109 -20.25 -0.48 4.23
C PHE A 109 -20.28 -1.82 3.48
N PRO A 110 -21.11 -2.79 3.93
CA PRO A 110 -21.37 -4.00 3.18
C PRO A 110 -21.89 -3.66 1.75
N GLY A 111 -21.37 -4.35 0.75
CA GLY A 111 -21.78 -4.15 -0.63
C GLY A 111 -23.09 -4.87 -0.97
N ALA A 112 -23.65 -4.55 -2.13
CA ALA A 112 -24.90 -5.13 -2.63
C ALA A 112 -24.74 -6.55 -3.23
N GLY A 113 -23.51 -7.07 -3.31
CA GLY A 113 -23.23 -8.41 -3.86
C GLY A 113 -23.30 -8.51 -5.38
N GLN A 114 -23.49 -7.40 -6.10
CA GLN A 114 -23.57 -7.39 -7.56
C GLN A 114 -22.30 -6.79 -8.18
N PRO A 115 -21.58 -7.51 -9.05
CA PRO A 115 -20.40 -6.99 -9.72
C PRO A 115 -20.75 -5.93 -10.77
N ILE A 116 -19.84 -4.96 -10.95
CA ILE A 116 -19.93 -3.91 -11.96
C ILE A 116 -19.27 -4.37 -13.27
N PRO A 117 -19.70 -3.87 -14.45
CA PRO A 117 -19.17 -4.32 -15.76
C PRO A 117 -17.65 -4.17 -15.95
N ASP A 118 -17.01 -3.20 -15.31
CA ASP A 118 -15.60 -2.86 -15.52
C ASP A 118 -14.61 -3.63 -14.63
N LEU A 119 -15.07 -4.69 -13.95
CA LEU A 119 -14.23 -5.48 -13.02
C LEU A 119 -12.92 -5.95 -13.63
N LYS A 120 -12.94 -6.44 -14.88
CA LYS A 120 -11.74 -6.94 -15.58
C LYS A 120 -10.69 -5.85 -15.81
N GLN A 121 -11.15 -4.64 -16.13
CA GLN A 121 -10.23 -3.52 -16.35
C GLN A 121 -9.58 -3.07 -15.04
N VAL A 122 -10.35 -2.99 -13.95
CA VAL A 122 -9.83 -2.66 -12.62
C VAL A 122 -8.83 -3.72 -12.16
N GLU A 123 -9.13 -5.00 -12.38
CA GLU A 123 -8.22 -6.12 -12.05
C GLU A 123 -6.90 -6.02 -12.81
N ALA A 124 -6.94 -5.74 -14.12
CA ALA A 124 -5.74 -5.57 -14.94
C ALA A 124 -4.85 -4.42 -14.43
N ARG A 125 -5.47 -3.28 -14.11
CA ARG A 125 -4.75 -2.10 -13.56
C ARG A 125 -4.15 -2.38 -12.18
N LEU A 126 -4.88 -3.08 -11.32
CA LEU A 126 -4.38 -3.48 -10.00
C LEU A 126 -3.18 -4.41 -10.14
N ARG A 127 -3.27 -5.42 -11.01
CA ARG A 127 -2.17 -6.35 -11.29
C ARG A 127 -0.94 -5.60 -11.79
N GLN A 128 -1.09 -4.71 -12.76
CA GLN A 128 0.01 -3.89 -13.26
C GLN A 128 0.68 -3.08 -12.14
N ALA A 129 -0.08 -2.42 -11.27
CA ALA A 129 0.46 -1.63 -10.17
C ALA A 129 1.23 -2.47 -9.13
N LEU A 130 0.78 -3.70 -8.89
CA LEU A 130 1.47 -4.67 -8.03
C LEU A 130 2.76 -5.19 -8.68
N ASP A 131 2.72 -5.49 -9.98
CA ASP A 131 3.89 -5.94 -10.75
C ASP A 131 4.98 -4.84 -10.80
N GLU A 132 4.59 -3.57 -10.96
CA GLU A 132 5.52 -2.43 -10.90
C GLU A 132 6.20 -2.33 -9.53
N THR A 133 5.45 -2.49 -8.44
CA THR A 133 5.99 -2.48 -7.07
C THR A 133 6.95 -3.65 -6.86
N SER A 134 6.57 -4.84 -7.30
CA SER A 134 7.39 -6.06 -7.23
C SER A 134 8.69 -5.92 -8.01
N ALA A 135 8.61 -5.38 -9.23
CA ALA A 135 9.78 -5.12 -10.07
C ALA A 135 10.74 -4.12 -9.41
N PHE A 136 10.22 -3.02 -8.86
CA PHE A 136 11.02 -2.05 -8.14
C PHE A 136 11.73 -2.66 -6.93
N ARG A 137 11.03 -3.40 -6.08
CA ARG A 137 11.60 -4.08 -4.92
C ARG A 137 12.66 -5.09 -5.32
N SER A 138 12.42 -5.88 -6.37
CA SER A 138 13.37 -6.85 -6.89
C SER A 138 14.62 -6.18 -7.47
N TYR A 139 14.47 -5.04 -8.13
CA TYR A 139 15.60 -4.24 -8.59
C TYR A 139 16.44 -3.74 -7.41
N TYR A 140 15.79 -3.21 -6.38
CA TYR A 140 16.46 -2.66 -5.19
C TYR A 140 17.31 -3.70 -4.45
N LEU A 141 16.84 -4.95 -4.39
CA LEU A 141 17.58 -6.04 -3.75
C LEU A 141 18.86 -6.45 -4.50
N ARG A 142 18.96 -6.15 -5.79
CA ARG A 142 20.08 -6.55 -6.65
C ARG A 142 21.01 -5.39 -7.00
N ALA A 143 20.55 -4.16 -6.82
CA ALA A 143 21.30 -2.98 -7.18
C ALA A 143 22.44 -2.72 -6.18
N ASP A 144 23.51 -2.11 -6.66
CA ASP A 144 24.58 -1.61 -5.81
C ASP A 144 24.03 -0.46 -4.94
N LEU A 145 24.32 -0.49 -3.63
CA LEU A 145 23.87 0.51 -2.67
C LEU A 145 24.22 1.94 -3.10
N ASN A 146 25.36 2.15 -3.77
CA ASN A 146 25.78 3.46 -4.27
C ASN A 146 24.92 4.00 -5.42
N SER A 147 24.15 3.12 -6.08
CA SER A 147 23.25 3.51 -7.18
C SER A 147 21.82 3.80 -6.70
N LEU A 148 21.54 3.59 -5.43
CA LEU A 148 20.20 3.66 -4.84
C LEU A 148 19.91 4.98 -4.12
N ILE A 149 20.95 5.75 -3.83
CA ILE A 149 20.90 7.00 -3.05
C ILE A 149 21.20 8.19 -3.95
#